data_e867c09c792faf861ccecd31d331848f
#
_entry.id   e867c09c792faf861ccecd31d331848f
#
_cell.length_a   1.000
_cell.length_b   1.000
_cell.length_c   1.000
_cell.angle_alpha   90.00
_cell.angle_beta   90.00
_cell.angle_gamma   90.00
#
_symmetry.space_group_name_H-M   'P 1'
#
loop_
_entity.id
_entity.type
_entity.pdbx_description
1 polymer ?
#
loop_
_entity_poly.entity_id
_entity_poly.type
_entity_poly.pdbx_seq_one_letter_code
_entity_poly.pdbx_strand_id
1 'polypeptide(L)'
;MEYNRFSNDKLGHEELIKLIKEQEIKIIVCEPTGGYESEICQELYNNKQQIHKVNTYSFNSFSQSMNLCKTDKKDAFKLAYYGDKMQLTANYLYQVESETLKRYQQRREDLVLMLSNEKKRLHHSIDGIDKESIEKLIKFLQNEIAELDKKLNEVIDESEELKEKVKILESVPGIGKCVGKKLISFLPELGNKNYSSNELSAIVGIAPYARDSGNKQGRRFIRGGRKIPRDALYMEVLAGKNGVKNGFQYLKALYDRLVNNYKPKKVAVVACMRKLLEVCHKLIQQKRCFVI
;
A
#
# COMPACT_ATOMS: atom_id res chain seq x y z
N MET A 1 12.51 -18.51 -26.75
CA MET A 1 12.28 -18.17 -25.34
C MET A 1 12.59 -19.42 -24.51
N GLU A 2 13.55 -19.30 -23.63
CA GLU A 2 13.99 -20.39 -22.78
C GLU A 2 13.21 -20.38 -21.46
N TYR A 3 12.97 -21.56 -20.86
CA TYR A 3 12.28 -21.67 -19.57
C TYR A 3 13.17 -22.41 -18.59
N ASN A 4 13.52 -21.75 -17.50
CA ASN A 4 14.29 -22.29 -16.40
C ASN A 4 13.49 -22.19 -15.10
N ARG A 5 13.82 -23.05 -14.13
CA ARG A 5 13.22 -23.03 -12.79
C ARG A 5 14.33 -22.99 -11.76
N PHE A 6 14.20 -22.04 -10.84
CA PHE A 6 15.16 -21.84 -9.75
C PHE A 6 14.45 -22.00 -8.41
N SER A 7 15.15 -22.47 -7.40
CA SER A 7 14.66 -22.46 -6.03
C SER A 7 14.61 -21.03 -5.49
N ASN A 8 13.63 -20.74 -4.61
CA ASN A 8 13.54 -19.43 -3.97
C ASN A 8 14.36 -19.41 -2.67
N ASP A 9 15.65 -19.65 -2.81
CA ASP A 9 16.67 -19.63 -1.77
C ASP A 9 17.95 -18.99 -2.33
N LYS A 10 18.96 -18.85 -1.48
CA LYS A 10 20.19 -18.17 -1.85
C LYS A 10 20.89 -18.79 -3.07
N LEU A 11 20.91 -20.13 -3.18
CA LEU A 11 21.56 -20.82 -4.29
C LEU A 11 20.81 -20.57 -5.61
N GLY A 12 19.48 -20.72 -5.61
CA GLY A 12 18.68 -20.46 -6.80
C GLY A 12 18.70 -18.99 -7.23
N HIS A 13 18.82 -18.06 -6.27
CA HIS A 13 19.00 -16.64 -6.57
C HIS A 13 20.35 -16.37 -7.26
N GLU A 14 21.45 -16.98 -6.77
CA GLU A 14 22.78 -16.86 -7.37
C GLU A 14 22.78 -17.41 -8.81
N GLU A 15 22.18 -18.59 -9.03
CA GLU A 15 22.04 -19.19 -10.36
C GLU A 15 21.24 -18.30 -11.32
N LEU A 16 20.12 -17.75 -10.86
CA LEU A 16 19.30 -16.83 -11.67
C LEU A 16 20.07 -15.56 -12.02
N ILE A 17 20.78 -14.95 -11.06
CA ILE A 17 21.59 -13.74 -11.30
C ILE A 17 22.71 -14.02 -12.30
N LYS A 18 23.34 -15.20 -12.21
CA LYS A 18 24.37 -15.63 -13.17
C LYS A 18 23.78 -15.71 -14.58
N LEU A 19 22.66 -16.41 -14.74
CA LEU A 19 21.97 -16.53 -16.04
C LEU A 19 21.58 -15.16 -16.63
N ILE A 20 21.06 -14.25 -15.79
CA ILE A 20 20.70 -12.89 -16.21
C ILE A 20 21.90 -12.14 -16.78
N LYS A 21 23.07 -12.28 -16.15
CA LYS A 21 24.32 -11.64 -16.59
C LYS A 21 24.86 -12.29 -17.86
N GLU A 22 24.84 -13.61 -17.97
CA GLU A 22 25.31 -14.36 -19.13
C GLU A 22 24.47 -14.07 -20.39
N GLN A 23 23.15 -13.88 -20.21
CA GLN A 23 22.24 -13.60 -21.32
C GLN A 23 21.99 -12.11 -21.56
N GLU A 24 22.70 -11.23 -20.86
CA GLU A 24 22.57 -9.76 -20.97
C GLU A 24 21.11 -9.27 -20.86
N ILE A 25 20.34 -9.87 -19.92
CA ILE A 25 18.93 -9.52 -19.74
C ILE A 25 18.82 -8.09 -19.21
N LYS A 26 18.10 -7.25 -19.96
CA LYS A 26 18.00 -5.79 -19.69
C LYS A 26 16.99 -5.48 -18.57
N ILE A 27 15.90 -6.25 -18.49
CA ILE A 27 14.84 -5.99 -17.53
C ILE A 27 14.22 -7.29 -17.04
N ILE A 28 13.95 -7.38 -15.76
CA ILE A 28 13.24 -8.49 -15.11
C ILE A 28 11.82 -8.03 -14.80
N VAL A 29 10.84 -8.79 -15.25
CA VAL A 29 9.43 -8.52 -14.99
C VAL A 29 8.90 -9.56 -14.03
N CYS A 30 8.36 -9.12 -12.89
CA CYS A 30 7.83 -10.01 -11.87
C CYS A 30 6.42 -9.57 -11.40
N GLU A 31 5.65 -10.54 -10.96
CA GLU A 31 4.35 -10.32 -10.33
C GLU A 31 4.52 -10.28 -8.79
N PRO A 32 3.86 -9.32 -8.09
CA PRO A 32 3.79 -9.35 -6.63
C PRO A 32 3.03 -10.60 -6.16
N THR A 33 3.70 -11.45 -5.38
CA THR A 33 3.17 -12.75 -4.91
C THR A 33 3.03 -12.82 -3.39
N GLY A 34 2.69 -11.69 -2.76
CA GLY A 34 2.47 -11.61 -1.32
C GLY A 34 3.75 -11.64 -0.48
N GLY A 35 4.91 -11.35 -1.09
CA GLY A 35 6.19 -11.25 -0.42
C GLY A 35 7.20 -12.33 -0.80
N TYR A 36 6.78 -13.41 -1.48
CA TYR A 36 7.70 -14.44 -1.97
C TYR A 36 8.76 -13.90 -2.93
N GLU A 37 8.44 -12.85 -3.68
CA GLU A 37 9.33 -12.18 -4.60
C GLU A 37 10.31 -11.21 -3.92
N SER A 38 10.14 -10.93 -2.62
CA SER A 38 10.84 -9.82 -1.96
C SER A 38 12.34 -10.02 -1.88
N GLU A 39 12.80 -11.22 -1.50
CA GLU A 39 14.22 -11.53 -1.34
C GLU A 39 14.95 -11.49 -2.69
N ILE A 40 14.43 -12.19 -3.69
CA ILE A 40 15.04 -12.17 -5.03
C ILE A 40 15.04 -10.77 -5.65
N CYS A 41 13.97 -9.98 -5.49
CA CYS A 41 13.95 -8.60 -5.96
C CYS A 41 15.01 -7.73 -5.26
N GLN A 42 15.24 -7.95 -3.97
CA GLN A 42 16.30 -7.27 -3.23
C GLN A 42 17.69 -7.63 -3.77
N GLU A 43 17.96 -8.92 -3.97
CA GLU A 43 19.24 -9.37 -4.49
C GLU A 43 19.50 -8.91 -5.92
N LEU A 44 18.48 -8.95 -6.78
CA LEU A 44 18.55 -8.42 -8.13
C LEU A 44 18.85 -6.91 -8.13
N TYR A 45 18.20 -6.15 -7.26
CA TYR A 45 18.46 -4.71 -7.10
C TYR A 45 19.89 -4.43 -6.64
N ASN A 46 20.38 -5.18 -5.65
CA ASN A 46 21.76 -5.06 -5.17
C ASN A 46 22.80 -5.40 -6.27
N ASN A 47 22.43 -6.29 -7.20
CA ASN A 47 23.21 -6.60 -8.40
C ASN A 47 22.97 -5.63 -9.56
N LYS A 48 22.33 -4.46 -9.33
CA LYS A 48 22.07 -3.40 -10.31
C LYS A 48 21.19 -3.84 -11.50
N GLN A 49 20.36 -4.88 -11.29
CA GLN A 49 19.41 -5.32 -12.28
C GLN A 49 18.17 -4.43 -12.31
N GLN A 50 17.67 -4.18 -13.52
CA GLN A 50 16.43 -3.42 -13.70
C GLN A 50 15.20 -4.32 -13.47
N ILE A 51 14.31 -3.94 -12.57
CA ILE A 51 13.14 -4.72 -12.19
C ILE A 51 11.87 -3.92 -12.42
N HIS A 52 10.89 -4.57 -13.05
CA HIS A 52 9.53 -4.07 -13.16
C HIS A 52 8.57 -4.99 -12.39
N LYS A 53 7.98 -4.50 -11.31
CA LYS A 53 6.85 -5.17 -10.65
C LYS A 53 5.56 -4.79 -11.34
N VAL A 54 4.87 -5.77 -11.95
CA VAL A 54 3.65 -5.52 -12.71
C VAL A 54 2.48 -5.12 -11.81
N ASN A 55 1.60 -4.30 -12.35
CA ASN A 55 0.28 -4.13 -11.74
C ASN A 55 -0.55 -5.39 -12.03
N THR A 56 -0.88 -6.16 -10.99
CA THR A 56 -1.59 -7.44 -11.07
C THR A 56 -2.90 -7.33 -11.86
N TYR A 57 -3.64 -6.23 -11.70
CA TYR A 57 -4.89 -6.03 -12.44
C TYR A 57 -4.66 -5.86 -13.95
N SER A 58 -3.73 -5.02 -14.34
CA SER A 58 -3.40 -4.78 -15.76
C SER A 58 -2.81 -6.03 -16.40
N PHE A 59 -1.91 -6.71 -15.70
CA PHE A 59 -1.33 -7.96 -16.14
C PHE A 59 -2.38 -9.08 -16.28
N ASN A 60 -3.30 -9.24 -15.32
CA ASN A 60 -4.37 -10.23 -15.40
C ASN A 60 -5.29 -9.97 -16.60
N SER A 61 -5.66 -8.71 -16.87
CA SER A 61 -6.47 -8.36 -18.03
C SER A 61 -5.77 -8.73 -19.34
N PHE A 62 -4.48 -8.47 -19.45
CA PHE A 62 -3.66 -8.87 -20.59
C PHE A 62 -3.50 -10.39 -20.68
N SER A 63 -3.19 -11.05 -19.58
CA SER A 63 -3.02 -12.51 -19.50
C SER A 63 -4.27 -13.27 -19.92
N GLN A 64 -5.47 -12.78 -19.57
CA GLN A 64 -6.74 -13.36 -19.99
C GLN A 64 -6.95 -13.29 -21.51
N SER A 65 -6.50 -12.22 -22.17
CA SER A 65 -6.62 -12.08 -23.62
C SER A 65 -5.82 -13.14 -24.41
N MET A 66 -4.81 -13.75 -23.78
CA MET A 66 -3.98 -14.78 -24.42
C MET A 66 -4.59 -16.19 -24.42
N ASN A 67 -5.69 -16.42 -23.71
CA ASN A 67 -6.41 -17.71 -23.63
C ASN A 67 -5.52 -18.95 -23.36
N LEU A 68 -4.41 -18.79 -22.63
CA LEU A 68 -3.50 -19.89 -22.29
C LEU A 68 -3.90 -20.51 -20.94
N CYS A 69 -3.89 -21.85 -20.89
CA CYS A 69 -4.09 -22.58 -19.63
C CYS A 69 -3.07 -22.09 -18.58
N LYS A 70 -3.45 -22.11 -17.30
CA LYS A 70 -2.59 -21.69 -16.19
C LYS A 70 -1.53 -22.77 -15.90
N THR A 71 -0.26 -22.43 -16.07
CA THR A 71 0.92 -23.19 -15.62
C THR A 71 2.05 -22.22 -15.38
N ASP A 72 2.97 -22.52 -14.46
CA ASP A 72 4.11 -21.65 -14.13
C ASP A 72 4.91 -21.25 -15.40
N LYS A 73 5.17 -22.21 -16.29
CA LYS A 73 5.85 -21.97 -17.58
C LYS A 73 5.10 -20.94 -18.44
N LYS A 74 3.77 -21.10 -18.55
CA LYS A 74 2.96 -20.18 -19.36
C LYS A 74 2.79 -18.82 -18.70
N ASP A 75 2.76 -18.77 -17.37
CA ASP A 75 2.65 -17.52 -16.63
C ASP A 75 3.97 -16.73 -16.71
N ALA A 76 5.13 -17.41 -16.62
CA ALA A 76 6.43 -16.79 -16.89
C ALA A 76 6.54 -16.26 -18.35
N PHE A 77 6.06 -17.05 -19.34
CA PHE A 77 6.00 -16.59 -20.71
C PHE A 77 5.12 -15.34 -20.90
N LYS A 78 3.93 -15.32 -20.26
CA LYS A 78 3.02 -14.17 -20.34
C LYS A 78 3.63 -12.92 -19.73
N LEU A 79 4.36 -13.06 -18.61
CA LEU A 79 5.08 -11.93 -17.96
C LEU A 79 6.17 -11.36 -18.88
N ALA A 80 7.00 -12.23 -19.46
CA ALA A 80 8.04 -11.81 -20.39
C ALA A 80 7.44 -11.16 -21.64
N TYR A 81 6.40 -11.73 -22.22
CA TYR A 81 5.70 -11.21 -23.38
C TYR A 81 4.99 -9.88 -23.08
N TYR A 82 4.41 -9.74 -21.90
CA TYR A 82 3.82 -8.48 -21.42
C TYR A 82 4.90 -7.38 -21.33
N GLY A 83 6.05 -7.70 -20.74
CA GLY A 83 7.18 -6.78 -20.63
C GLY A 83 7.66 -6.26 -21.99
N ASP A 84 7.80 -7.17 -22.95
CA ASP A 84 8.20 -6.83 -24.32
C ASP A 84 7.16 -5.95 -25.03
N LYS A 85 5.89 -6.38 -25.07
CA LYS A 85 4.83 -5.68 -25.78
C LYS A 85 4.49 -4.32 -25.21
N MET A 86 4.55 -4.19 -23.90
CA MET A 86 4.25 -2.93 -23.21
C MET A 86 5.49 -2.04 -23.05
N GLN A 87 6.66 -2.48 -23.52
CA GLN A 87 7.94 -1.76 -23.41
C GLN A 87 8.18 -1.25 -21.98
N LEU A 88 8.00 -2.14 -20.99
CA LEU A 88 8.06 -1.78 -19.60
C LEU A 88 9.44 -1.26 -19.20
N THR A 89 9.46 -0.24 -18.37
CA THR A 89 10.68 0.31 -17.76
C THR A 89 10.76 -0.08 -16.28
N ALA A 90 11.95 -0.07 -15.70
CA ALA A 90 12.15 -0.37 -14.29
C ALA A 90 11.32 0.56 -13.41
N ASN A 91 10.59 -0.03 -12.44
CA ASN A 91 9.78 0.71 -11.48
C ASN A 91 10.04 0.29 -10.02
N TYR A 92 10.92 -0.70 -9.82
CA TYR A 92 11.26 -1.17 -8.48
C TYR A 92 12.47 -0.41 -7.94
N LEU A 93 12.25 0.26 -6.82
CA LEU A 93 13.30 0.91 -6.04
C LEU A 93 13.32 0.25 -4.66
N TYR A 94 14.44 -0.35 -4.34
CA TYR A 94 14.65 -0.95 -3.01
C TYR A 94 15.26 0.08 -2.09
N GLN A 95 14.56 0.36 -1.00
CA GLN A 95 15.05 1.19 0.10
C GLN A 95 14.93 0.35 1.38
N VAL A 96 16.05 0.03 2.01
CA VAL A 96 16.12 -0.87 3.18
C VAL A 96 15.18 -0.40 4.28
N GLU A 97 15.24 0.89 4.60
CA GLU A 97 14.42 1.50 5.66
C GLU A 97 12.92 1.38 5.32
N SER A 98 12.57 1.60 4.06
CA SER A 98 11.18 1.55 3.59
C SER A 98 10.60 0.14 3.65
N GLU A 99 11.37 -0.88 3.26
CA GLU A 99 10.94 -2.28 3.36
C GLU A 99 10.88 -2.77 4.81
N THR A 100 11.85 -2.40 5.65
CA THR A 100 11.84 -2.70 7.08
C THR A 100 10.63 -2.09 7.77
N LEU A 101 10.37 -0.81 7.50
CA LEU A 101 9.22 -0.09 8.03
C LEU A 101 7.90 -0.77 7.60
N LYS A 102 7.80 -1.16 6.33
CA LYS A 102 6.63 -1.85 5.80
C LYS A 102 6.41 -3.22 6.45
N ARG A 103 7.47 -4.02 6.65
CA ARG A 103 7.38 -5.33 7.30
C ARG A 103 6.91 -5.20 8.76
N TYR A 104 7.49 -4.28 9.54
CA TYR A 104 7.05 -4.04 10.90
C TYR A 104 5.62 -3.52 10.96
N GLN A 105 5.25 -2.58 10.09
CA GLN A 105 3.89 -2.05 10.04
C GLN A 105 2.87 -3.12 9.63
N GLN A 106 3.21 -3.99 8.66
CA GLN A 106 2.34 -5.11 8.28
C GLN A 106 2.13 -6.06 9.46
N ARG A 107 3.20 -6.47 10.12
CA ARG A 107 3.09 -7.35 11.29
C ARG A 107 2.25 -6.73 12.39
N ARG A 108 2.42 -5.43 12.63
CA ARG A 108 1.60 -4.67 13.57
C ARG A 108 0.11 -4.69 13.22
N GLU A 109 -0.24 -4.50 11.95
CA GLU A 109 -1.65 -4.57 11.50
C GLU A 109 -2.25 -5.96 11.73
N ASP A 110 -1.46 -7.02 11.47
CA ASP A 110 -1.89 -8.40 11.70
C ASP A 110 -2.17 -8.64 13.19
N LEU A 111 -1.27 -8.18 14.09
CA LEU A 111 -1.48 -8.30 15.54
C LEU A 111 -2.67 -7.46 16.05
N VAL A 112 -2.89 -6.27 15.48
CA VAL A 112 -4.06 -5.44 15.81
C VAL A 112 -5.35 -6.13 15.40
N LEU A 113 -5.36 -6.81 14.24
CA LEU A 113 -6.51 -7.61 13.81
C LEU A 113 -6.77 -8.79 14.75
N MET A 114 -5.72 -9.53 15.14
CA MET A 114 -5.81 -10.62 16.11
C MET A 114 -6.37 -10.10 17.45
N LEU A 115 -5.81 -9.00 17.97
CA LEU A 115 -6.28 -8.37 19.21
C LEU A 115 -7.76 -7.97 19.15
N SER A 116 -8.18 -7.41 18.02
CA SER A 116 -9.60 -7.05 17.81
C SER A 116 -10.51 -8.29 17.86
N ASN A 117 -10.07 -9.41 17.29
CA ASN A 117 -10.83 -10.65 17.29
C ASN A 117 -10.90 -11.27 18.70
N GLU A 118 -9.79 -11.26 19.45
CA GLU A 118 -9.78 -11.77 20.85
C GLU A 118 -10.65 -10.90 21.77
N LYS A 119 -10.65 -9.57 21.61
CA LYS A 119 -11.57 -8.69 22.35
C LYS A 119 -13.04 -8.98 22.06
N LYS A 120 -13.39 -9.33 20.83
CA LYS A 120 -14.75 -9.76 20.48
C LYS A 120 -15.10 -11.10 21.13
N ARG A 121 -14.17 -12.07 21.15
CA ARG A 121 -14.36 -13.36 21.84
C ARG A 121 -14.57 -13.14 23.33
N LEU A 122 -13.75 -12.30 23.96
CA LEU A 122 -13.90 -11.97 25.38
C LEU A 122 -15.30 -11.41 25.70
N HIS A 123 -15.85 -10.57 24.81
CA HIS A 123 -17.20 -10.01 24.98
C HIS A 123 -18.30 -11.09 24.95
N HIS A 124 -18.07 -12.20 24.25
CA HIS A 124 -19.02 -13.31 24.12
C HIS A 124 -18.69 -14.48 25.03
N SER A 125 -17.58 -14.41 25.78
CA SER A 125 -17.22 -15.44 26.76
C SER A 125 -18.16 -15.39 27.94
N ILE A 126 -18.77 -16.54 28.27
CA ILE A 126 -19.56 -16.75 29.46
C ILE A 126 -18.59 -17.27 30.51
N ASP A 127 -18.71 -16.79 31.76
CA ASP A 127 -17.78 -17.10 32.86
C ASP A 127 -17.26 -18.55 32.84
N GLY A 128 -15.98 -18.69 32.47
CA GLY A 128 -15.39 -20.00 32.28
C GLY A 128 -13.88 -19.98 32.04
N ILE A 129 -13.33 -21.15 31.83
CA ILE A 129 -11.90 -21.45 31.63
C ILE A 129 -11.31 -20.68 30.43
N ASP A 130 -12.13 -20.37 29.43
CA ASP A 130 -11.71 -19.66 28.19
C ASP A 130 -11.38 -18.19 28.46
N LYS A 131 -12.06 -17.51 29.39
CA LYS A 131 -11.88 -16.09 29.69
C LYS A 131 -10.43 -15.76 30.10
N GLU A 132 -9.88 -16.52 31.04
CA GLU A 132 -8.50 -16.32 31.50
C GLU A 132 -7.50 -16.51 30.38
N SER A 133 -7.70 -17.50 29.51
CA SER A 133 -6.86 -17.76 28.35
C SER A 133 -6.92 -16.61 27.34
N ILE A 134 -8.11 -16.09 27.05
CA ILE A 134 -8.32 -14.96 26.13
C ILE A 134 -7.66 -13.69 26.69
N GLU A 135 -7.83 -13.41 27.98
CA GLU A 135 -7.22 -12.24 28.65
C GLU A 135 -5.68 -12.29 28.61
N LYS A 136 -5.07 -13.47 28.85
CA LYS A 136 -3.62 -13.67 28.70
C LYS A 136 -3.15 -13.38 27.27
N LEU A 137 -3.87 -13.89 26.27
CA LEU A 137 -3.55 -13.65 24.87
C LEU A 137 -3.70 -12.17 24.48
N ILE A 138 -4.75 -11.51 24.95
CA ILE A 138 -4.95 -10.06 24.76
C ILE A 138 -3.76 -9.28 25.32
N LYS A 139 -3.32 -9.58 26.54
CA LYS A 139 -2.17 -8.93 27.16
C LYS A 139 -0.89 -9.17 26.39
N PHE A 140 -0.65 -10.40 25.94
CA PHE A 140 0.49 -10.74 25.09
C PHE A 140 0.50 -9.93 23.79
N LEU A 141 -0.64 -9.91 23.06
CA LEU A 141 -0.77 -9.17 21.81
C LEU A 141 -0.55 -7.66 21.99
N GLN A 142 -1.04 -7.09 23.11
CA GLN A 142 -0.80 -5.68 23.42
C GLN A 142 0.68 -5.37 23.64
N ASN A 143 1.42 -6.24 24.32
CA ASN A 143 2.86 -6.08 24.53
C ASN A 143 3.63 -6.17 23.20
N GLU A 144 3.33 -7.16 22.38
CA GLU A 144 3.95 -7.33 21.05
C GLU A 144 3.71 -6.11 20.15
N ILE A 145 2.48 -5.55 20.15
CA ILE A 145 2.17 -4.33 19.41
C ILE A 145 3.00 -3.15 19.93
N ALA A 146 3.15 -3.01 21.24
CA ALA A 146 3.96 -1.95 21.83
C ALA A 146 5.45 -2.05 21.46
N GLU A 147 6.01 -3.28 21.44
CA GLU A 147 7.37 -3.51 20.98
C GLU A 147 7.57 -3.18 19.49
N LEU A 148 6.62 -3.55 18.64
CA LEU A 148 6.65 -3.17 17.24
C LEU A 148 6.53 -1.66 17.03
N ASP A 149 5.70 -0.97 17.83
CA ASP A 149 5.59 0.49 17.81
C ASP A 149 6.91 1.16 18.19
N LYS A 150 7.69 0.57 19.11
CA LYS A 150 9.03 1.03 19.48
C LYS A 150 10.01 0.84 18.31
N LYS A 151 10.07 -0.36 17.72
CA LYS A 151 10.93 -0.64 16.56
C LYS A 151 10.61 0.24 15.35
N LEU A 152 9.31 0.49 15.11
CA LEU A 152 8.88 1.42 14.06
C LEU A 152 9.39 2.85 14.30
N ASN A 153 9.39 3.31 15.56
CA ASN A 153 9.95 4.62 15.90
C ASN A 153 11.46 4.65 15.70
N GLU A 154 12.17 3.61 16.11
CA GLU A 154 13.63 3.48 15.94
C GLU A 154 14.02 3.61 14.45
N VAL A 155 13.36 2.86 13.55
CA VAL A 155 13.60 2.95 12.10
C VAL A 155 13.31 4.36 11.56
N ILE A 156 12.24 5.01 12.05
CA ILE A 156 11.92 6.38 11.64
C ILE A 156 12.97 7.36 12.17
N ASP A 157 13.44 7.15 13.41
CA ASP A 157 14.40 8.02 14.07
C ASP A 157 15.83 7.88 13.53
N GLU A 158 16.15 6.80 12.85
CA GLU A 158 17.43 6.61 12.15
C GLU A 158 17.49 7.37 10.80
N SER A 159 16.36 7.78 10.25
CA SER A 159 16.29 8.48 8.95
C SER A 159 15.71 9.88 9.08
N GLU A 160 16.53 10.91 8.84
CA GLU A 160 16.06 12.31 8.86
C GLU A 160 14.96 12.58 7.83
N GLU A 161 15.00 11.89 6.69
CA GLU A 161 13.96 11.99 5.66
C GLU A 161 12.61 11.45 6.17
N LEU A 162 12.62 10.28 6.83
CA LEU A 162 11.41 9.69 7.40
C LEU A 162 10.85 10.53 8.56
N LYS A 163 11.71 11.04 9.44
CA LYS A 163 11.30 11.98 10.51
C LYS A 163 10.61 13.21 9.95
N GLU A 164 11.20 13.86 8.95
CA GLU A 164 10.62 15.04 8.31
C GLU A 164 9.25 14.71 7.72
N LYS A 165 9.13 13.59 6.97
CA LYS A 165 7.85 13.14 6.39
C LYS A 165 6.79 12.88 7.46
N VAL A 166 7.14 12.17 8.55
CA VAL A 166 6.22 11.91 9.68
C VAL A 166 5.75 13.21 10.29
N LYS A 167 6.68 14.15 10.62
CA LYS A 167 6.36 15.46 11.19
C LYS A 167 5.39 16.25 10.30
N ILE A 168 5.63 16.27 9.01
CA ILE A 168 4.76 16.96 8.05
C ILE A 168 3.37 16.33 8.05
N LEU A 169 3.28 14.99 7.99
CA LEU A 169 2.00 14.30 8.01
C LEU A 169 1.23 14.53 9.31
N GLU A 170 1.88 14.47 10.45
CA GLU A 170 1.26 14.70 11.75
C GLU A 170 0.74 16.14 11.91
N SER A 171 1.29 17.09 11.17
CA SER A 171 0.78 18.46 11.15
C SER A 171 -0.58 18.58 10.41
N VAL A 172 -0.91 17.62 9.55
CA VAL A 172 -2.18 17.64 8.79
C VAL A 172 -3.33 17.26 9.71
N PRO A 173 -4.34 18.14 9.87
CA PRO A 173 -5.51 17.82 10.67
C PRO A 173 -6.19 16.53 10.16
N GLY A 174 -6.36 15.57 11.06
CA GLY A 174 -6.90 14.27 10.72
C GLY A 174 -5.86 13.18 10.46
N ILE A 175 -4.58 13.50 10.35
CA ILE A 175 -3.50 12.51 10.28
C ILE A 175 -2.85 12.39 11.66
N GLY A 176 -3.18 11.33 12.38
CA GLY A 176 -2.52 11.00 13.65
C GLY A 176 -1.23 10.19 13.41
N LYS A 177 -0.40 10.04 14.48
CA LYS A 177 0.87 9.29 14.44
C LYS A 177 0.75 7.92 13.77
N CYS A 178 -0.27 7.14 14.09
CA CYS A 178 -0.49 5.81 13.52
C CYS A 178 -0.76 5.88 12.00
N VAL A 179 -1.59 6.83 11.56
CA VAL A 179 -1.94 6.97 10.14
C VAL A 179 -0.79 7.51 9.33
N GLY A 180 -0.03 8.48 9.86
CA GLY A 180 1.19 9.00 9.22
C GLY A 180 2.19 7.88 8.93
N LYS A 181 2.47 7.02 9.92
CA LYS A 181 3.34 5.84 9.75
C LYS A 181 2.80 4.85 8.71
N LYS A 182 1.50 4.54 8.73
CA LYS A 182 0.88 3.68 7.70
C LYS A 182 1.05 4.25 6.30
N LEU A 183 0.82 5.54 6.13
CA LEU A 183 0.97 6.18 4.83
C LEU A 183 2.40 6.09 4.31
N ILE A 184 3.40 6.38 5.14
CA ILE A 184 4.81 6.30 4.74
C ILE A 184 5.23 4.86 4.44
N SER A 185 4.83 3.90 5.28
CA SER A 185 5.19 2.49 5.12
C SER A 185 4.60 1.85 3.87
N PHE A 186 3.38 2.22 3.50
CA PHE A 186 2.66 1.58 2.39
C PHE A 186 2.52 2.45 1.14
N LEU A 187 3.01 3.69 1.17
CA LEU A 187 3.03 4.62 0.04
C LEU A 187 4.40 5.30 -0.08
N PRO A 188 5.45 4.57 -0.45
CA PRO A 188 6.79 5.16 -0.65
C PRO A 188 6.79 6.25 -1.74
N GLU A 189 5.80 6.22 -2.64
CA GLU A 189 5.58 7.24 -3.68
C GLU A 189 5.07 8.58 -3.11
N LEU A 190 4.61 8.60 -1.85
CA LEU A 190 4.05 9.78 -1.22
C LEU A 190 5.13 10.87 -1.06
N GLY A 191 4.88 12.05 -1.64
CA GLY A 191 5.85 13.15 -1.68
C GLY A 191 6.85 13.07 -2.85
N ASN A 192 6.92 11.99 -3.58
CA ASN A 192 7.80 11.87 -4.75
C ASN A 192 7.25 12.72 -5.91
N LYS A 193 8.10 13.60 -6.47
CA LYS A 193 7.73 14.53 -7.55
C LYS A 193 7.36 13.84 -8.86
N ASN A 194 7.79 12.60 -9.06
CA ASN A 194 7.49 11.82 -10.25
C ASN A 194 6.05 11.28 -10.27
N TYR A 195 5.29 11.44 -9.18
CA TYR A 195 3.91 10.99 -9.07
C TYR A 195 2.96 12.16 -8.94
N SER A 196 1.90 12.15 -9.73
CA SER A 196 0.77 13.07 -9.59
C SER A 196 -0.20 12.58 -8.50
N SER A 197 -1.01 13.49 -7.96
CA SER A 197 -2.08 13.16 -7.01
C SER A 197 -3.10 12.16 -7.59
N ASN A 198 -3.29 12.14 -8.92
CA ASN A 198 -4.19 11.20 -9.59
C ASN A 198 -3.60 9.79 -9.62
N GLU A 199 -2.31 9.66 -9.92
CA GLU A 199 -1.59 8.38 -9.88
C GLU A 199 -1.57 7.79 -8.47
N LEU A 200 -1.28 8.62 -7.45
CA LEU A 200 -1.39 8.18 -6.05
C LEU A 200 -2.80 7.73 -5.68
N SER A 201 -3.83 8.44 -6.15
CA SER A 201 -5.22 8.04 -5.95
C SER A 201 -5.52 6.68 -6.58
N ALA A 202 -4.93 6.37 -7.73
CA ALA A 202 -5.04 5.06 -8.37
C ALA A 202 -4.27 3.98 -7.59
N ILE A 203 -3.06 4.27 -7.11
CA ILE A 203 -2.25 3.36 -6.27
C ILE A 203 -2.99 3.00 -4.98
N VAL A 204 -3.64 3.96 -4.34
CA VAL A 204 -4.46 3.73 -3.13
C VAL A 204 -5.79 3.04 -3.47
N GLY A 205 -6.24 3.12 -4.73
CA GLY A 205 -7.52 2.55 -5.17
C GLY A 205 -8.73 3.43 -4.83
N ILE A 206 -8.54 4.75 -4.80
CA ILE A 206 -9.60 5.76 -4.59
C ILE A 206 -9.84 6.63 -5.82
N ALA A 207 -9.16 6.36 -6.93
CA ALA A 207 -9.45 7.01 -8.21
C ALA A 207 -10.81 6.54 -8.76
N PRO A 208 -11.66 7.45 -9.26
CA PRO A 208 -12.94 7.08 -9.84
C PRO A 208 -12.75 6.55 -11.26
N TYR A 209 -13.21 5.34 -11.50
CA TYR A 209 -13.24 4.72 -12.82
C TYR A 209 -14.61 4.91 -13.47
N ALA A 210 -14.59 5.26 -14.75
CA ALA A 210 -15.80 5.35 -15.57
C ALA A 210 -16.26 3.97 -16.05
N ARG A 211 -17.57 3.83 -16.22
CA ARG A 211 -18.21 2.70 -16.93
C ARG A 211 -19.19 3.27 -17.96
N ASP A 212 -18.66 4.08 -18.87
CA ASP A 212 -19.44 4.67 -19.93
C ASP A 212 -19.49 3.70 -21.14
N SER A 213 -20.61 3.64 -21.83
CA SER A 213 -20.79 2.83 -23.03
C SER A 213 -21.72 3.56 -24.01
N GLY A 214 -21.17 3.94 -25.15
CA GLY A 214 -21.90 4.77 -26.11
C GLY A 214 -22.46 6.04 -25.48
N ASN A 215 -23.74 6.31 -25.63
CA ASN A 215 -24.42 7.47 -25.06
C ASN A 215 -24.76 7.31 -23.56
N LYS A 216 -24.49 6.18 -22.95
CA LYS A 216 -24.82 5.91 -21.54
C LYS A 216 -23.67 6.29 -20.63
N GLN A 217 -23.86 7.31 -19.78
CA GLN A 217 -22.95 7.61 -18.69
C GLN A 217 -23.22 6.69 -17.51
N GLY A 218 -22.23 5.83 -17.19
CA GLY A 218 -22.29 4.91 -16.05
C GLY A 218 -21.90 5.56 -14.73
N ARG A 219 -22.21 4.87 -13.63
CA ARG A 219 -21.75 5.32 -12.30
C ARG A 219 -20.23 5.17 -12.20
N ARG A 220 -19.62 6.13 -11.51
CA ARG A 220 -18.20 6.06 -11.13
C ARG A 220 -18.05 5.15 -9.92
N PHE A 221 -17.01 4.33 -9.93
CA PHE A 221 -16.68 3.42 -8.82
C PHE A 221 -15.17 3.38 -8.60
N ILE A 222 -14.77 3.00 -7.40
CA ILE A 222 -13.36 2.80 -7.04
C ILE A 222 -13.04 1.31 -7.07
N ARG A 223 -11.77 0.95 -7.40
CA ARG A 223 -11.34 -0.45 -7.46
C ARG A 223 -9.84 -0.60 -7.23
N GLY A 224 -9.43 -1.81 -6.83
CA GLY A 224 -8.02 -2.17 -6.68
C GLY A 224 -7.30 -1.34 -5.63
N GLY A 225 -6.01 -1.18 -5.82
CA GLY A 225 -5.12 -0.38 -4.98
C GLY A 225 -4.77 -0.99 -3.63
N ARG A 226 -3.93 -0.27 -2.88
CA ARG A 226 -3.41 -0.72 -1.58
C ARG A 226 -4.46 -0.52 -0.49
N LYS A 227 -4.85 -1.62 0.16
CA LYS A 227 -5.96 -1.62 1.14
C LYS A 227 -5.62 -0.83 2.40
N ILE A 228 -4.45 -1.02 2.99
CA ILE A 228 -4.08 -0.43 4.29
C ILE A 228 -4.11 1.10 4.27
N PRO A 229 -3.44 1.81 3.34
CA PRO A 229 -3.54 3.27 3.26
C PRO A 229 -4.96 3.75 2.92
N ARG A 230 -5.71 3.01 2.10
CA ARG A 230 -7.11 3.35 1.80
C ARG A 230 -7.99 3.29 3.04
N ASP A 231 -7.90 2.22 3.83
CA ASP A 231 -8.67 2.05 5.05
C ASP A 231 -8.27 3.11 6.10
N ALA A 232 -6.98 3.43 6.21
CA ALA A 232 -6.50 4.49 7.09
C ALA A 232 -7.11 5.86 6.73
N LEU A 233 -7.04 6.25 5.46
CA LEU A 233 -7.65 7.50 4.98
C LEU A 233 -9.18 7.51 5.17
N TYR A 234 -9.84 6.37 4.95
CA TYR A 234 -11.28 6.25 5.14
C TYR A 234 -11.69 6.52 6.59
N MET A 235 -10.99 5.91 7.55
CA MET A 235 -11.28 6.08 8.98
C MET A 235 -11.04 7.53 9.42
N GLU A 236 -9.99 8.18 8.95
CA GLU A 236 -9.71 9.58 9.29
C GLU A 236 -10.79 10.53 8.74
N VAL A 237 -11.21 10.33 7.50
CA VAL A 237 -12.28 11.14 6.92
C VAL A 237 -13.61 10.92 7.65
N LEU A 238 -13.92 9.69 8.07
CA LEU A 238 -15.12 9.41 8.86
C LEU A 238 -15.09 10.09 10.24
N ALA A 239 -13.94 10.06 10.93
CA ALA A 239 -13.77 10.72 12.21
C ALA A 239 -13.88 12.26 12.07
N GLY A 240 -13.26 12.81 11.01
CA GLY A 240 -13.22 14.26 10.79
C GLY A 240 -14.55 14.87 10.38
N LYS A 241 -15.37 14.16 9.57
CA LYS A 241 -16.69 14.68 9.13
C LYS A 241 -17.66 14.94 10.29
N ASN A 242 -17.48 14.26 11.43
CA ASN A 242 -18.31 14.41 12.62
C ASN A 242 -17.90 15.64 13.47
N GLY A 243 -16.94 16.45 13.00
CA GLY A 243 -16.57 17.70 13.67
C GLY A 243 -15.69 17.57 14.92
N VAL A 244 -15.13 16.41 15.16
CA VAL A 244 -14.40 16.10 16.41
C VAL A 244 -12.98 16.69 16.43
N LYS A 245 -12.39 17.05 15.27
CA LYS A 245 -11.00 17.53 15.20
C LYS A 245 -10.93 18.95 14.64
N ASN A 246 -10.26 19.85 15.39
CA ASN A 246 -9.93 21.21 14.92
C ASN A 246 -9.07 21.13 13.65
N GLY A 247 -9.33 22.06 12.70
CA GLY A 247 -8.59 22.09 11.43
C GLY A 247 -9.15 21.21 10.32
N PHE A 248 -10.17 20.37 10.58
CA PHE A 248 -10.78 19.50 9.58
C PHE A 248 -11.87 20.20 8.76
N GLN A 249 -12.09 21.52 9.01
CA GLN A 249 -13.18 22.31 8.40
C GLN A 249 -13.16 22.26 6.87
N TYR A 250 -11.97 22.25 6.25
CA TYR A 250 -11.85 22.23 4.79
C TYR A 250 -12.39 20.92 4.17
N LEU A 251 -12.20 19.77 4.83
CA LEU A 251 -12.77 18.49 4.37
C LEU A 251 -14.25 18.38 4.69
N LYS A 252 -14.68 18.91 5.83
CA LYS A 252 -16.10 18.99 6.18
C LYS A 252 -16.85 19.86 5.17
N ALA A 253 -16.34 21.04 4.84
CA ALA A 253 -16.93 21.92 3.83
C ALA A 253 -17.03 21.23 2.46
N LEU A 254 -16.00 20.50 2.05
CA LEU A 254 -16.04 19.70 0.82
C LEU A 254 -17.09 18.60 0.89
N TYR A 255 -17.15 17.86 2.00
CA TYR A 255 -18.14 16.81 2.20
C TYR A 255 -19.58 17.35 2.13
N ASP A 256 -19.87 18.41 2.91
CA ASP A 256 -21.20 19.03 2.99
C ASP A 256 -21.62 19.58 1.63
N ARG A 257 -20.72 20.26 0.91
CA ARG A 257 -20.98 20.76 -0.46
C ARG A 257 -21.36 19.61 -1.40
N LEU A 258 -20.67 18.47 -1.34
CA LEU A 258 -20.95 17.34 -2.22
C LEU A 258 -22.29 16.68 -1.88
N VAL A 259 -22.59 16.52 -0.60
CA VAL A 259 -23.87 15.94 -0.14
C VAL A 259 -25.05 16.88 -0.49
N ASN A 260 -24.89 18.19 -0.30
CA ASN A 260 -25.90 19.19 -0.68
C ASN A 260 -26.14 19.21 -2.20
N ASN A 261 -25.12 18.86 -3.00
CA ASN A 261 -25.24 18.65 -4.45
C ASN A 261 -25.70 17.23 -4.82
N TYR A 262 -26.44 16.57 -3.94
CA TYR A 262 -27.04 15.23 -4.13
C TYR A 262 -26.06 14.12 -4.48
N LYS A 263 -24.76 14.25 -4.16
CA LYS A 263 -23.81 13.14 -4.31
C LYS A 263 -24.01 12.12 -3.18
N PRO A 264 -23.96 10.82 -3.47
CA PRO A 264 -24.03 9.79 -2.44
C PRO A 264 -22.96 9.98 -1.36
N LYS A 265 -23.32 9.78 -0.08
CA LYS A 265 -22.41 9.98 1.07
C LYS A 265 -21.05 9.26 0.92
N LYS A 266 -21.06 8.03 0.39
CA LYS A 266 -19.81 7.28 0.13
C LYS A 266 -18.93 7.95 -0.93
N VAL A 267 -19.51 8.54 -1.97
CA VAL A 267 -18.78 9.29 -3.01
C VAL A 267 -18.15 10.54 -2.40
N ALA A 268 -18.88 11.27 -1.54
CA ALA A 268 -18.35 12.42 -0.83
C ALA A 268 -17.18 12.05 0.08
N VAL A 269 -17.25 10.93 0.81
CA VAL A 269 -16.14 10.41 1.63
C VAL A 269 -14.92 10.13 0.76
N VAL A 270 -15.07 9.42 -0.37
CA VAL A 270 -13.94 9.10 -1.27
C VAL A 270 -13.32 10.38 -1.85
N ALA A 271 -14.12 11.38 -2.18
CA ALA A 271 -13.61 12.68 -2.65
C ALA A 271 -12.78 13.38 -1.55
N CYS A 272 -13.22 13.33 -0.29
CA CYS A 272 -12.46 13.84 0.85
C CYS A 272 -11.16 13.06 1.08
N MET A 273 -11.16 11.73 0.94
CA MET A 273 -9.94 10.90 1.00
C MET A 273 -8.92 11.31 -0.05
N ARG A 274 -9.37 11.54 -1.29
CA ARG A 274 -8.50 12.04 -2.37
C ARG A 274 -7.92 13.40 -2.04
N LYS A 275 -8.73 14.31 -1.52
CA LYS A 275 -8.27 15.65 -1.12
C LYS A 275 -7.26 15.59 0.02
N LEU A 276 -7.50 14.74 1.02
CA LEU A 276 -6.56 14.53 2.12
C LEU A 276 -5.22 13.96 1.62
N LEU A 277 -5.26 12.95 0.75
CA LEU A 277 -4.06 12.38 0.14
C LEU A 277 -3.29 13.42 -0.69
N GLU A 278 -3.99 14.23 -1.48
CA GLU A 278 -3.40 15.34 -2.25
C GLU A 278 -2.68 16.34 -1.35
N VAL A 279 -3.32 16.74 -0.25
CA VAL A 279 -2.72 17.67 0.72
C VAL A 279 -1.45 17.07 1.32
N CYS A 280 -1.50 15.83 1.81
CA CYS A 280 -0.33 15.14 2.34
C CYS A 280 0.82 15.09 1.32
N HIS A 281 0.50 14.72 0.08
CA HIS A 281 1.49 14.61 -0.99
C HIS A 281 2.18 15.96 -1.29
N LYS A 282 1.40 17.01 -1.47
CA LYS A 282 1.94 18.35 -1.76
C LYS A 282 2.77 18.93 -0.61
N LEU A 283 2.35 18.71 0.64
CA LEU A 283 3.09 19.20 1.79
C LEU A 283 4.46 18.53 1.92
N ILE A 284 4.53 17.22 1.69
CA ILE A 284 5.83 16.51 1.70
C ILE A 284 6.70 16.98 0.53
N GLN A 285 6.15 17.15 -0.68
CA GLN A 285 6.91 17.69 -1.83
C GLN A 285 7.50 19.07 -1.55
N GLN A 286 6.76 19.91 -0.81
CA GLN A 286 7.14 21.26 -0.47
C GLN A 286 7.96 21.34 0.83
N LYS A 287 8.18 20.22 1.52
CA LYS A 287 8.87 20.12 2.82
C LYS A 287 8.33 21.12 3.85
N ARG A 288 7.02 21.26 3.93
CA ARG A 288 6.38 22.20 4.86
C ARG A 288 5.25 21.55 5.66
N CYS A 289 5.09 21.98 6.91
CA CYS A 289 3.95 21.61 7.74
C CYS A 289 2.66 22.30 7.26
N PHE A 290 1.53 21.68 7.62
CA PHE A 290 0.22 22.27 7.41
C PHE A 290 0.07 23.51 8.32
N VAL A 291 -0.39 24.61 7.74
CA VAL A 291 -0.72 25.86 8.46
C VAL A 291 -2.23 26.11 8.26
N ILE A 292 -2.93 26.39 9.35
CA ILE A 292 -4.37 26.71 9.38
C ILE A 292 -4.62 28.10 8.84
#